data_06b976a488ae91d7ccacd49c2f46dfd5
#
_entry.id   06b976a488ae91d7ccacd49c2f46dfd5
#
_cell.length_a   1.000
_cell.length_b   1.000
_cell.length_c   1.000
_cell.angle_alpha   90.00
_cell.angle_beta   90.00
_cell.angle_gamma   90.00
#
_symmetry.space_group_name_H-M   'P 1'
#
loop_
_entity.id
_entity.type
_entity.pdbx_description
1 polymer ?
#
loop_
_entity_poly.entity_id
_entity_poly.type
_entity_poly.pdbx_seq_one_letter_code
_entity_poly.pdbx_strand_id
1 'polypeptide(L)'
;MANKKHSNVRVPKYDMYWVAAKDPFDPCPVYKVQEKHDIFDQRAWDEGRYFLSRDEAMADVYRRRGNVMRLRQSQYAKKHSLKKKIKL
;
A
#
# COMPACT_ATOMS: atom_id res chain seq x y z
N MET A 1 -14.31 10.36 3.33
CA MET A 1 -13.02 10.47 3.95
C MET A 1 -12.04 9.51 3.34
N ALA A 2 -11.26 10.03 2.47
CA ALA A 2 -10.35 9.21 1.69
C ALA A 2 -9.12 8.76 2.45
N ASN A 3 -8.85 9.34 3.60
CA ASN A 3 -7.59 9.17 4.30
C ASN A 3 -7.63 8.15 5.43
N LYS A 4 -8.49 7.15 5.31
CA LYS A 4 -8.60 6.12 6.35
C LYS A 4 -7.47 5.11 6.31
N LYS A 5 -6.59 5.19 5.31
CA LYS A 5 -5.54 4.20 5.09
C LYS A 5 -4.28 4.45 5.91
N HIS A 6 -4.21 5.56 6.59
CA HIS A 6 -3.06 5.88 7.43
C HIS A 6 -3.54 6.32 8.81
N SER A 7 -2.60 6.45 9.73
CA SER A 7 -2.90 6.91 11.07
C SER A 7 -3.48 8.32 11.05
N ASN A 8 -4.39 8.58 11.97
CA ASN A 8 -5.04 9.89 12.06
C ASN A 8 -4.14 10.99 12.60
N VAL A 9 -3.02 10.61 13.17
CA VAL A 9 -2.12 11.54 13.84
C VAL A 9 -0.75 11.47 13.19
N ARG A 10 -0.23 12.62 12.84
CA ARG A 10 1.12 12.75 12.35
C ARG A 10 2.05 12.98 13.55
N VAL A 11 3.20 12.30 13.56
CA VAL A 11 4.13 12.42 14.69
C VAL A 11 4.78 13.81 14.71
N PRO A 12 5.25 14.27 15.87
CA PRO A 12 6.01 15.52 15.94
C PRO A 12 7.31 15.44 15.15
N LYS A 13 7.83 16.61 14.79
CA LYS A 13 9.10 16.68 14.09
C LYS A 13 10.19 15.93 14.86
N TYR A 14 10.99 15.17 14.13
CA TYR A 14 12.08 14.31 14.61
C TYR A 14 11.65 13.00 15.24
N ASP A 15 10.36 12.76 15.46
CA ASP A 15 9.89 11.45 15.86
C ASP A 15 9.86 10.51 14.67
N MET A 16 9.82 9.22 14.94
CA MET A 16 9.84 8.19 13.91
C MET A 16 8.42 7.76 13.54
N TYR A 17 8.26 7.39 12.28
CA TYR A 17 7.03 6.78 11.80
C TYR A 17 7.37 5.70 10.76
N TRP A 18 6.38 4.96 10.30
CA TRP A 18 6.57 3.89 9.33
C TRP A 18 5.92 4.26 8.00
N VAL A 19 6.60 3.90 6.91
CA VAL A 19 6.10 4.14 5.56
C VAL A 19 5.91 2.82 4.86
N ALA A 20 4.77 2.66 4.21
CA ALA A 20 4.52 1.54 3.32
C ALA A 20 4.96 1.91 1.91
N ALA A 21 5.70 1.03 1.25
CA ALA A 21 6.16 1.27 -0.12
C ALA A 21 4.98 1.39 -1.07
N LYS A 22 5.17 2.12 -2.16
CA LYS A 22 4.14 2.26 -3.20
C LYS A 22 3.83 0.93 -3.84
N ASP A 23 4.85 0.13 -4.11
CA ASP A 23 4.70 -1.21 -4.64
C ASP A 23 4.57 -2.19 -3.48
N PRO A 24 3.42 -2.85 -3.31
CA PRO A 24 3.25 -3.79 -2.20
C PRO A 24 4.11 -5.03 -2.31
N PHE A 25 4.70 -5.29 -3.47
CA PHE A 25 5.61 -6.43 -3.68
C PHE A 25 7.08 -6.03 -3.61
N ASP A 26 7.37 -4.82 -3.21
CA ASP A 26 8.74 -4.38 -2.97
C ASP A 26 9.42 -5.29 -1.95
N PRO A 27 10.69 -5.68 -2.15
CA PRO A 27 11.41 -6.50 -1.17
C PRO A 27 11.47 -5.87 0.22
N CYS A 28 11.47 -4.54 0.29
CA CYS A 28 11.40 -3.81 1.55
C CYS A 28 10.10 -3.01 1.58
N PRO A 29 8.95 -3.67 1.88
CA PRO A 29 7.66 -3.03 1.70
C PRO A 29 7.30 -2.00 2.79
N VAL A 30 7.99 -2.03 3.93
CA VAL A 30 7.80 -1.02 4.98
C VAL A 30 9.16 -0.61 5.51
N TYR A 31 9.28 0.65 5.91
CA TYR A 31 10.53 1.16 6.47
C TYR A 31 10.24 2.30 7.44
N LYS A 32 11.18 2.50 8.37
CA LYS A 32 11.06 3.49 9.43
C LYS A 32 11.75 4.78 8.99
N VAL A 33 11.09 5.91 9.23
CA VAL A 33 11.55 7.21 8.77
C VAL A 33 11.39 8.23 9.89
N GLN A 34 12.27 9.21 9.94
CA GLN A 34 12.15 10.32 10.87
C GLN A 34 11.33 11.44 10.22
N GLU A 35 10.38 11.97 10.96
CA GLU A 35 9.56 13.09 10.50
C GLU A 35 10.43 14.35 10.46
N LYS A 36 10.54 14.97 9.31
CA LYS A 36 11.32 16.19 9.09
C LYS A 36 10.48 17.34 8.58
N HIS A 37 9.19 17.13 8.45
CA HIS A 37 8.25 18.09 7.86
C HIS A 37 8.66 18.53 6.45
N ASP A 38 9.25 17.61 5.68
CA ASP A 38 9.64 17.88 4.30
C ASP A 38 8.61 17.30 3.32
N ILE A 39 8.91 17.45 2.05
CA ILE A 39 7.97 17.02 1.00
C ILE A 39 7.81 15.50 0.98
N PHE A 40 8.82 14.74 1.36
CA PHE A 40 8.72 13.29 1.44
C PHE A 40 7.66 12.87 2.47
N ASP A 41 7.75 13.47 3.66
CA ASP A 41 6.80 13.20 4.73
C ASP A 41 5.38 13.58 4.34
N GLN A 42 5.24 14.71 3.68
CA GLN A 42 3.95 15.19 3.22
C GLN A 42 3.35 14.25 2.18
N ARG A 43 4.16 13.76 1.26
CA ARG A 43 3.69 12.80 0.25
C ARG A 43 3.25 11.49 0.87
N ALA A 44 4.03 10.97 1.82
CA ALA A 44 3.66 9.73 2.51
C ALA A 44 2.32 9.89 3.22
N TRP A 45 2.12 11.03 3.86
CA TRP A 45 0.87 11.35 4.52
C TRP A 45 -0.29 11.43 3.52
N ASP A 46 -0.11 12.21 2.46
CA ASP A 46 -1.17 12.44 1.46
C ASP A 46 -1.56 11.16 0.73
N GLU A 47 -0.59 10.29 0.48
CA GLU A 47 -0.81 9.03 -0.24
C GLU A 47 -1.32 7.90 0.64
N GLY A 48 -1.52 8.16 1.94
CA GLY A 48 -2.01 7.14 2.85
C GLY A 48 -1.01 6.05 3.18
N ARG A 49 0.29 6.36 3.10
CA ARG A 49 1.38 5.41 3.36
C ARG A 49 2.12 5.68 4.67
N TYR A 50 1.57 6.52 5.52
CA TYR A 50 2.17 7.00 6.77
C TYR A 50 1.50 6.28 7.94
N PHE A 51 2.27 5.57 8.76
CA PHE A 51 1.73 4.76 9.85
C PHE A 51 2.55 4.94 11.11
N LEU A 52 1.92 4.75 12.25
CA LEU A 52 2.59 4.91 13.54
C LEU A 52 3.30 3.63 13.99
N SER A 53 2.95 2.49 13.42
CA SER A 53 3.58 1.22 13.77
C SER A 53 3.88 0.40 12.51
N ARG A 54 4.85 -0.50 12.66
CA ARG A 54 5.19 -1.43 11.58
C ARG A 54 4.01 -2.32 11.22
N ASP A 55 3.27 -2.77 12.23
CA ASP A 55 2.15 -3.66 12.03
C ASP A 55 1.05 -3.02 11.18
N GLU A 56 0.76 -1.74 11.42
CA GLU A 56 -0.22 -1.01 10.62
C GLU A 56 0.26 -0.87 9.18
N ALA A 57 1.54 -0.55 8.98
CA ALA A 57 2.10 -0.42 7.65
C ALA A 57 2.07 -1.76 6.90
N MET A 58 2.42 -2.85 7.58
CA MET A 58 2.36 -4.19 6.98
C MET A 58 0.93 -4.61 6.65
N ALA A 59 -0.02 -4.28 7.50
CA ALA A 59 -1.43 -4.57 7.22
C ALA A 59 -1.88 -3.90 5.92
N ASP A 60 -1.45 -2.66 5.69
CA ASP A 60 -1.74 -1.96 4.45
C ASP A 60 -1.10 -2.65 3.25
N VAL A 61 0.14 -3.08 3.39
CA VAL A 61 0.85 -3.81 2.32
C VAL A 61 0.12 -5.10 1.96
N TYR A 62 -0.26 -5.89 2.96
CA TYR A 62 -0.96 -7.15 2.72
C TYR A 62 -2.30 -6.93 2.05
N ARG A 63 -3.03 -5.90 2.48
CA ARG A 63 -4.31 -5.55 1.86
C ARG A 63 -4.13 -5.19 0.38
N ARG A 64 -3.11 -4.40 0.06
CA ARG A 64 -2.84 -4.02 -1.33
C ARG A 64 -2.36 -5.20 -2.17
N ARG A 65 -1.58 -6.12 -1.59
CA ARG A 65 -1.18 -7.36 -2.25
C ARG A 65 -2.41 -8.20 -2.61
N GLY A 66 -3.33 -8.32 -1.67
CA GLY A 66 -4.57 -9.05 -1.90
C GLY A 66 -5.39 -8.45 -3.03
N ASN A 67 -5.48 -7.13 -3.10
CA ASN A 67 -6.21 -6.44 -4.16
C ASN A 67 -5.59 -6.72 -5.53
N VAL A 68 -4.27 -6.66 -5.64
CA VAL A 68 -3.57 -6.95 -6.90
C VAL A 68 -3.79 -8.40 -7.32
N MET A 69 -3.68 -9.33 -6.39
CA MET A 69 -3.87 -10.75 -6.68
C MET A 69 -5.28 -11.05 -7.17
N ARG A 70 -6.28 -10.44 -6.55
CA ARG A 70 -7.68 -10.60 -7.01
C ARG A 70 -7.87 -10.08 -8.42
N LEU A 71 -7.28 -8.93 -8.74
CA LEU A 71 -7.37 -8.36 -10.07
C LEU A 71 -6.73 -9.28 -11.10
N ARG A 72 -5.55 -9.82 -10.80
CA ARG A 72 -4.86 -10.76 -11.69
C ARG A 72 -5.68 -12.01 -11.93
N GLN A 73 -6.28 -12.56 -10.89
CA GLN A 73 -7.13 -13.74 -11.01
C GLN A 73 -8.34 -13.47 -11.90
N SER A 74 -8.95 -12.32 -11.74
CA SER A 74 -10.10 -11.92 -12.55
C SER A 74 -9.72 -11.84 -14.03
N GLN A 75 -8.61 -11.21 -14.33
CA GLN A 75 -8.12 -11.11 -15.71
C GLN A 75 -7.79 -12.47 -16.31
N TYR A 76 -7.17 -13.33 -15.53
CA TYR A 76 -6.84 -14.68 -15.95
C TYR A 76 -8.10 -15.47 -16.27
N ALA A 77 -9.10 -15.41 -15.42
CA ALA A 77 -10.37 -16.12 -15.63
C ALA A 77 -11.05 -15.65 -16.91
N LYS A 78 -11.06 -14.35 -17.17
CA LYS A 78 -11.62 -13.81 -18.41
C LYS A 78 -10.91 -14.35 -19.64
N LYS A 79 -9.59 -14.37 -19.63
CA LYS A 79 -8.82 -14.89 -20.76
C LYS A 79 -9.14 -16.35 -21.02
N HIS A 80 -9.20 -17.17 -19.99
CA HIS A 80 -9.49 -18.59 -20.14
C HIS A 80 -10.89 -18.84 -20.64
N SER A 81 -11.84 -18.07 -20.18
CA SER A 81 -13.21 -18.16 -20.65
C SER A 81 -13.31 -17.89 -22.16
N LEU A 82 -12.65 -16.83 -22.61
CA LEU A 82 -12.64 -16.48 -24.03
C LEU A 82 -11.98 -17.57 -24.87
N LYS A 83 -10.89 -18.13 -24.41
CA LYS A 83 -10.22 -19.22 -25.10
C LYS A 83 -11.13 -20.42 -25.28
N LYS A 84 -11.87 -20.78 -24.25
CA LYS A 84 -12.83 -21.89 -24.33
C LYS A 84 -13.89 -21.64 -25.38
N LYS A 85 -14.40 -20.43 -25.45
CA LYS A 85 -15.40 -20.06 -26.46
C LYS A 85 -14.86 -20.16 -27.87
N ILE A 86 -13.63 -19.76 -28.07
CA ILE A 86 -12.99 -19.78 -29.38
C ILE A 86 -12.79 -21.23 -29.88
N LYS A 87 -12.52 -22.12 -28.96
CA LYS A 87 -12.32 -23.55 -29.32
C LYS A 87 -13.58 -24.28 -29.76
N LEU A 88 -14.69 -23.72 -29.42
CA LEU A 88 -15.95 -24.32 -29.83
C LEU A 88 -16.27 -24.01 -31.29
#